data_6fe1d450d726870d44e6fd8fc7c920f6
#
_entry.id   6fe1d450d726870d44e6fd8fc7c920f6
#
_cell.length_a   1.000
_cell.length_b   1.000
_cell.length_c   1.000
_cell.angle_alpha   90.00
_cell.angle_beta   90.00
_cell.angle_gamma   90.00
#
_symmetry.space_group_name_H-M   'P 1'
#
loop_
_entity.id
_entity.type
_entity.pdbx_description
1 polymer ?
#
loop_
_entity_poly.entity_id
_entity_poly.type
_entity_poly.pdbx_seq_one_letter_code
_entity_poly.pdbx_strand_id
1 'polypeptide(L)'
;AEKKENRYVTLLLTLVLSMAVGAVFMMIVGYHPLEAYIQLFKGAFVGKVNLGTTLQKFVPILLTGVGFSIAAKVGCFNAGIEGELYLGAIAAAWAGHYLHGIPAPLHLVICFMTAAAAGALWAAIPAILKVRWKVNEICVCILATYVAKYLTSWLCNGPMSAKTGIPQTLSVSEGVMLAKIMRPSQ
;
A
#
# COMPACT_ATOMS: atom_id res chain seq x y z
N ALA A 1 -38.69 10.99 -14.91
CA ALA A 1 -38.55 10.45 -13.55
C ALA A 1 -37.24 9.66 -13.51
N GLU A 2 -36.15 10.28 -13.11
CA GLU A 2 -34.89 9.59 -12.80
C GLU A 2 -35.14 8.66 -11.60
N LYS A 3 -35.12 7.38 -11.87
CA LYS A 3 -35.16 6.34 -10.85
C LYS A 3 -33.93 6.53 -9.98
N LYS A 4 -34.06 7.03 -8.76
CA LYS A 4 -32.99 7.04 -7.76
C LYS A 4 -32.55 5.61 -7.56
N GLU A 5 -31.58 5.18 -8.38
CA GLU A 5 -30.97 3.87 -8.22
C GLU A 5 -30.38 3.83 -6.80
N ASN A 6 -30.85 2.86 -6.03
CA ASN A 6 -30.44 2.72 -4.65
C ASN A 6 -28.98 2.30 -4.65
N ARG A 7 -28.05 3.27 -4.56
CA ARG A 7 -26.61 3.11 -4.67
C ARG A 7 -26.08 1.87 -3.89
N TYR A 8 -26.72 1.59 -2.76
CA TYR A 8 -26.40 0.41 -1.94
C TYR A 8 -26.80 -0.91 -2.63
N VAL A 9 -27.93 -0.92 -3.32
CA VAL A 9 -28.42 -2.11 -4.06
C VAL A 9 -27.47 -2.41 -5.22
N THR A 10 -27.07 -1.38 -5.97
CA THR A 10 -26.13 -1.53 -7.08
C THR A 10 -24.78 -2.05 -6.58
N LEU A 11 -24.24 -1.52 -5.49
CA LEU A 11 -22.99 -1.99 -4.88
C LEU A 11 -23.09 -3.46 -4.41
N LEU A 12 -24.20 -3.84 -3.81
CA LEU A 12 -24.42 -5.19 -3.32
C LEU A 12 -24.57 -6.17 -4.49
N LEU A 13 -25.29 -5.78 -5.51
CA LEU A 13 -25.49 -6.57 -6.72
C LEU A 13 -24.19 -6.79 -7.51
N THR A 14 -23.36 -5.76 -7.64
CA THR A 14 -22.03 -5.90 -8.26
C THR A 14 -21.11 -6.81 -7.46
N LEU A 15 -21.15 -6.72 -6.12
CA LEU A 15 -20.37 -7.61 -5.25
C LEU A 15 -20.80 -9.08 -5.44
N VAL A 16 -22.10 -9.36 -5.38
CA VAL A 16 -22.63 -10.72 -5.56
C VAL A 16 -22.31 -11.26 -6.95
N LEU A 17 -22.48 -10.42 -7.98
CA LEU A 17 -22.17 -10.83 -9.36
C LEU A 17 -20.68 -11.13 -9.54
N SER A 18 -19.78 -10.32 -8.97
CA SER A 18 -18.35 -10.59 -9.06
C SER A 18 -17.93 -11.87 -8.34
N MET A 19 -18.55 -12.15 -7.18
CA MET A 19 -18.34 -13.43 -6.48
C MET A 19 -18.88 -14.62 -7.30
N ALA A 20 -20.04 -14.48 -7.93
CA ALA A 20 -20.61 -15.54 -8.79
C ALA A 20 -19.72 -15.85 -10.00
N VAL A 21 -19.20 -14.81 -10.67
CA VAL A 21 -18.24 -14.99 -11.77
C VAL A 21 -16.97 -15.68 -11.28
N GLY A 22 -16.42 -15.25 -10.13
CA GLY A 22 -15.27 -15.91 -9.52
C GLY A 22 -15.53 -17.38 -9.18
N ALA A 23 -16.73 -17.71 -8.68
CA ALA A 23 -17.13 -19.09 -8.40
C ALA A 23 -17.17 -19.96 -9.66
N VAL A 24 -17.69 -19.42 -10.78
CA VAL A 24 -17.70 -20.13 -12.07
C VAL A 24 -16.28 -20.45 -12.54
N PHE A 25 -15.35 -19.48 -12.45
CA PHE A 25 -13.96 -19.72 -12.80
C PHE A 25 -13.31 -20.79 -11.91
N MET A 26 -13.57 -20.76 -10.59
CA MET A 26 -13.05 -21.78 -9.68
C MET A 26 -13.56 -23.18 -10.04
N MET A 27 -14.85 -23.31 -10.39
CA MET A 27 -15.43 -24.59 -10.84
C MET A 27 -14.78 -25.09 -12.13
N ILE A 28 -14.53 -24.21 -13.11
CA ILE A 28 -13.87 -24.58 -14.37
C ILE A 28 -12.46 -25.13 -14.12
N VAL A 29 -11.74 -24.58 -13.14
CA VAL A 29 -10.38 -25.02 -12.76
C VAL A 29 -10.40 -26.27 -11.86
N GLY A 30 -11.58 -26.70 -11.38
CA GLY A 30 -11.73 -27.91 -10.55
C GLY A 30 -11.68 -27.66 -9.04
N TYR A 31 -11.80 -26.40 -8.59
CA TYR A 31 -11.89 -26.06 -7.18
C TYR A 31 -13.34 -25.94 -6.71
N HIS A 32 -13.58 -26.20 -5.43
CA HIS A 32 -14.87 -25.99 -4.78
C HIS A 32 -15.02 -24.53 -4.30
N PRO A 33 -15.88 -23.70 -4.93
CA PRO A 33 -15.96 -22.27 -4.64
C PRO A 33 -16.38 -21.97 -3.20
N LEU A 34 -17.30 -22.77 -2.67
CA LEU A 34 -17.80 -22.57 -1.30
C LEU A 34 -16.69 -22.74 -0.27
N GLU A 35 -15.88 -23.79 -0.40
CA GLU A 35 -14.73 -24.02 0.49
C GLU A 35 -13.69 -22.92 0.34
N ALA A 36 -13.41 -22.50 -0.89
CA ALA A 36 -12.46 -21.41 -1.16
C ALA A 36 -12.90 -20.09 -0.48
N TYR A 37 -14.17 -19.71 -0.58
CA TYR A 37 -14.70 -18.53 0.08
C TYR A 37 -14.69 -18.65 1.61
N ILE A 38 -15.07 -19.81 2.15
CA ILE A 38 -14.99 -20.05 3.59
C ILE A 38 -13.55 -19.92 4.09
N GLN A 39 -12.58 -20.47 3.38
CA GLN A 39 -11.17 -20.37 3.76
C GLN A 39 -10.65 -18.93 3.64
N LEU A 40 -11.09 -18.17 2.63
CA LEU A 40 -10.77 -16.76 2.49
C LEU A 40 -11.24 -15.96 3.69
N PHE A 41 -12.50 -16.12 4.10
CA PHE A 41 -13.05 -15.43 5.27
C PHE A 41 -12.39 -15.89 6.58
N LYS A 42 -12.16 -17.18 6.75
CA LYS A 42 -11.44 -17.71 7.91
C LYS A 42 -10.02 -17.18 7.97
N GLY A 43 -9.31 -17.15 6.85
CA GLY A 43 -7.94 -16.63 6.77
C GLY A 43 -7.84 -15.13 7.02
N ALA A 44 -8.90 -14.38 6.79
CA ALA A 44 -8.92 -12.94 7.05
C ALA A 44 -9.31 -12.59 8.50
N PHE A 45 -10.31 -13.27 9.07
CA PHE A 45 -10.99 -12.84 10.29
C PHE A 45 -10.89 -13.82 11.47
N VAL A 46 -10.57 -15.09 11.21
CA VAL A 46 -10.55 -16.11 12.27
C VAL A 46 -9.14 -16.33 12.78
N GLY A 47 -8.95 -16.09 14.06
CA GLY A 47 -7.66 -16.24 14.74
C GLY A 47 -6.89 -14.93 14.90
N LYS A 48 -6.19 -14.78 16.02
CA LYS A 48 -5.45 -13.55 16.39
C LYS A 48 -4.38 -13.18 15.35
N VAL A 49 -3.68 -14.16 14.79
CA VAL A 49 -2.63 -13.94 13.77
C VAL A 49 -3.23 -13.44 12.46
N ASN A 50 -4.31 -14.09 12.00
CA ASN A 50 -4.98 -13.72 10.75
C ASN A 50 -5.58 -12.31 10.83
N LEU A 51 -6.25 -12.01 11.94
CA LEU A 51 -6.79 -10.67 12.18
C LEU A 51 -5.67 -9.62 12.25
N GLY A 52 -4.57 -9.92 12.93
CA GLY A 52 -3.40 -9.05 12.99
C GLY A 52 -2.80 -8.77 11.61
N THR A 53 -2.67 -9.80 10.78
CA THR A 53 -2.17 -9.67 9.40
C THR A 53 -3.13 -8.85 8.53
N THR A 54 -4.43 -9.05 8.69
CA THR A 54 -5.46 -8.28 7.99
C THR A 54 -5.39 -6.80 8.36
N LEU A 55 -5.29 -6.48 9.65
CA LEU A 55 -5.14 -5.10 10.12
C LEU A 55 -3.83 -4.47 9.63
N GLN A 56 -2.73 -5.22 9.64
CA GLN A 56 -1.45 -4.74 9.13
C GLN A 56 -1.52 -4.35 7.64
N LYS A 57 -2.22 -5.13 6.82
CA LYS A 57 -2.43 -4.81 5.40
C LYS A 57 -3.47 -3.73 5.17
N PHE A 58 -4.45 -3.62 6.05
CA PHE A 58 -5.53 -2.62 5.96
C PHE A 58 -5.01 -1.20 6.14
N VAL A 59 -4.07 -0.96 7.06
CA VAL A 59 -3.55 0.39 7.37
C VAL A 59 -2.97 1.10 6.14
N PRO A 60 -2.04 0.52 5.36
CA PRO A 60 -1.53 1.16 4.14
C PRO A 60 -2.64 1.46 3.12
N ILE A 61 -3.58 0.51 2.93
CA ILE A 61 -4.69 0.67 2.00
C ILE A 61 -5.61 1.81 2.44
N LEU A 62 -5.89 1.92 3.73
CA LEU A 62 -6.71 3.01 4.27
C LEU A 62 -6.02 4.37 4.05
N LEU A 63 -4.74 4.49 4.38
CA LEU A 63 -3.99 5.73 4.23
C LEU A 63 -3.89 6.17 2.76
N THR A 64 -3.61 5.23 1.86
CA THR A 64 -3.57 5.51 0.42
C THR A 64 -4.95 5.90 -0.12
N GLY A 65 -6.03 5.26 0.35
CA GLY A 65 -7.40 5.61 0.00
C GLY A 65 -7.81 7.02 0.46
N VAL A 66 -7.39 7.42 1.66
CA VAL A 66 -7.58 8.79 2.17
C VAL A 66 -6.80 9.79 1.32
N GLY A 67 -5.52 9.51 1.04
CA GLY A 67 -4.68 10.35 0.18
C GLY A 67 -5.27 10.54 -1.21
N PHE A 68 -5.74 9.44 -1.84
CA PHE A 68 -6.44 9.49 -3.12
C PHE A 68 -7.70 10.36 -3.05
N SER A 69 -8.50 10.21 -1.99
CA SER A 69 -9.75 10.97 -1.82
C SER A 69 -9.49 12.47 -1.69
N ILE A 70 -8.41 12.87 -1.02
CA ILE A 70 -7.99 14.26 -0.89
C ILE A 70 -7.54 14.81 -2.25
N ALA A 71 -6.68 14.07 -2.97
CA ALA A 71 -6.22 14.44 -4.29
C ALA A 71 -7.38 14.60 -5.29
N ALA A 72 -8.34 13.67 -5.27
CA ALA A 72 -9.52 13.73 -6.11
C ALA A 72 -10.41 14.96 -5.84
N LYS A 73 -10.53 15.39 -4.58
CA LYS A 73 -11.29 16.60 -4.21
C LYS A 73 -10.69 17.89 -4.77
N VAL A 74 -9.38 17.96 -4.92
CA VAL A 74 -8.70 19.11 -5.53
C VAL A 74 -8.56 18.98 -7.06
N GLY A 75 -9.23 18.00 -7.66
CA GLY A 75 -9.23 17.80 -9.10
C GLY A 75 -7.96 17.11 -9.66
N CYS A 76 -7.17 16.47 -8.80
CA CYS A 76 -6.01 15.66 -9.17
C CYS A 76 -6.35 14.18 -9.07
N PHE A 77 -6.29 13.45 -10.19
CA PHE A 77 -6.44 12.00 -10.17
C PHE A 77 -5.06 11.35 -9.96
N ASN A 78 -4.72 11.11 -8.69
CA ASN A 78 -3.42 10.55 -8.34
C ASN A 78 -3.44 9.01 -8.45
N ALA A 79 -3.16 8.48 -9.64
CA ALA A 79 -2.95 7.05 -9.87
C ALA A 79 -1.57 6.55 -9.42
N GLY A 80 -0.71 7.45 -8.89
CA GLY A 80 0.69 7.17 -8.53
C GLY A 80 0.94 6.87 -7.06
N ILE A 81 -0.09 6.75 -6.24
CA ILE A 81 0.02 6.58 -4.78
C ILE A 81 0.85 5.34 -4.39
N GLU A 82 0.79 4.27 -5.17
CA GLU A 82 1.63 3.08 -4.95
C GLU A 82 3.12 3.41 -5.06
N GLY A 83 3.52 4.22 -6.04
CA GLY A 83 4.91 4.68 -6.20
C GLY A 83 5.37 5.58 -5.05
N GLU A 84 4.49 6.46 -4.56
CA GLU A 84 4.74 7.30 -3.40
C GLU A 84 4.96 6.46 -2.13
N LEU A 85 4.16 5.39 -1.96
CA LEU A 85 4.29 4.45 -0.87
C LEU A 85 5.65 3.73 -0.91
N TYR A 86 6.10 3.27 -2.09
CA TYR A 86 7.39 2.61 -2.23
C TYR A 86 8.55 3.53 -1.85
N LEU A 87 8.56 4.76 -2.34
CA LEU A 87 9.63 5.71 -2.02
C LEU A 87 9.56 6.20 -0.58
N GLY A 88 8.37 6.38 -0.04
CA GLY A 88 8.19 6.68 1.38
C GLY A 88 8.73 5.56 2.27
N ALA A 89 8.44 4.30 1.92
CA ALA A 89 8.91 3.14 2.68
C ALA A 89 10.44 3.02 2.66
N ILE A 90 11.08 3.21 1.48
CA ILE A 90 12.53 3.13 1.37
C ILE A 90 13.24 4.28 2.11
N ALA A 91 12.66 5.48 2.08
CA ALA A 91 13.18 6.63 2.82
C ALA A 91 13.07 6.44 4.33
N ALA A 92 11.96 5.89 4.82
CA ALA A 92 11.81 5.52 6.22
C ALA A 92 12.81 4.45 6.64
N ALA A 93 13.03 3.42 5.81
CA ALA A 93 14.00 2.35 6.08
C ALA A 93 15.43 2.91 6.11
N TRP A 94 15.77 3.82 5.19
CA TRP A 94 17.06 4.52 5.19
C TRP A 94 17.27 5.32 6.48
N ALA A 95 16.31 6.15 6.86
CA ALA A 95 16.39 6.93 8.09
C ALA A 95 16.47 6.04 9.35
N GLY A 96 15.66 4.97 9.38
CA GLY A 96 15.64 4.04 10.49
C GLY A 96 16.90 3.19 10.65
N HIS A 97 17.67 3.01 9.56
CA HIS A 97 18.92 2.26 9.60
C HIS A 97 20.15 3.14 9.86
N TYR A 98 20.27 4.27 9.13
CA TYR A 98 21.50 5.07 9.12
C TYR A 98 21.58 6.13 10.22
N LEU A 99 20.45 6.56 10.79
CA LEU A 99 20.44 7.51 11.88
C LEU A 99 20.61 6.78 13.22
N HIS A 100 21.72 7.05 13.91
CA HIS A 100 22.05 6.44 15.20
C HIS A 100 22.12 7.50 16.30
N GLY A 101 21.98 7.07 17.56
CA GLY A 101 22.14 7.96 18.72
C GLY A 101 20.96 8.88 19.00
N ILE A 102 19.82 8.67 18.37
CA ILE A 102 18.60 9.45 18.54
C ILE A 102 17.65 8.72 19.50
N PRO A 103 17.01 9.42 20.46
CA PRO A 103 15.98 8.81 21.30
C PRO A 103 14.85 8.19 20.46
N ALA A 104 14.40 6.98 20.85
CA ALA A 104 13.42 6.18 20.09
C ALA A 104 12.20 6.97 19.59
N PRO A 105 11.49 7.79 20.42
CA PRO A 105 10.32 8.51 19.95
C PRO A 105 10.66 9.58 18.89
N LEU A 106 11.79 10.26 19.03
CA LEU A 106 12.24 11.26 18.07
C LEU A 106 12.69 10.60 16.75
N HIS A 107 13.39 9.48 16.84
CA HIS A 107 13.82 8.69 15.69
C HIS A 107 12.61 8.20 14.87
N LEU A 108 11.56 7.73 15.55
CA LEU A 108 10.30 7.33 14.90
C LEU A 108 9.66 8.49 14.13
N VAL A 109 9.59 9.68 14.75
CA VAL A 109 9.06 10.88 14.10
C VAL A 109 9.87 11.26 12.86
N ILE A 110 11.21 11.19 12.94
CA ILE A 110 12.08 11.44 11.79
C ILE A 110 11.81 10.46 10.66
N CYS A 111 11.64 9.17 10.96
CA CYS A 111 11.29 8.17 9.95
C CYS A 111 9.95 8.47 9.27
N PHE A 112 8.93 8.89 10.02
CA PHE A 112 7.65 9.30 9.44
C PHE A 112 7.79 10.57 8.58
N MET A 113 8.54 11.55 9.04
CA MET A 113 8.76 12.79 8.28
C MET A 113 9.55 12.57 6.99
N THR A 114 10.57 11.70 7.02
CA THR A 114 11.33 11.34 5.81
C THR A 114 10.47 10.55 4.82
N ALA A 115 9.62 9.64 5.31
CA ALA A 115 8.67 8.93 4.46
C ALA A 115 7.68 9.89 3.79
N ALA A 116 7.08 10.79 4.58
CA ALA A 116 6.13 11.78 4.08
C ALA A 116 6.78 12.74 3.08
N ALA A 117 8.00 13.21 3.36
CA ALA A 117 8.74 14.09 2.45
C ALA A 117 9.07 13.40 1.13
N ALA A 118 9.56 12.16 1.17
CA ALA A 118 9.89 11.39 -0.03
C ALA A 118 8.65 11.11 -0.89
N GLY A 119 7.54 10.70 -0.28
CA GLY A 119 6.28 10.50 -0.97
C GLY A 119 5.74 11.80 -1.59
N ALA A 120 5.75 12.90 -0.83
CA ALA A 120 5.30 14.21 -1.30
C ALA A 120 6.16 14.75 -2.46
N LEU A 121 7.48 14.62 -2.39
CA LEU A 121 8.39 15.01 -3.47
C LEU A 121 8.12 14.20 -4.73
N TRP A 122 7.83 12.92 -4.58
CA TRP A 122 7.49 12.08 -5.74
C TRP A 122 6.15 12.45 -6.34
N ALA A 123 5.13 12.69 -5.52
CA ALA A 123 3.81 13.17 -5.95
C ALA A 123 3.85 14.53 -6.64
N ALA A 124 4.82 15.38 -6.28
CA ALA A 124 4.99 16.68 -6.90
C ALA A 124 5.34 16.59 -8.40
N ILE A 125 6.01 15.52 -8.84
CA ILE A 125 6.41 15.35 -10.24
C ILE A 125 5.19 15.34 -11.17
N PRO A 126 4.23 14.40 -11.06
CA PRO A 126 3.04 14.41 -11.90
C PRO A 126 2.17 15.65 -11.72
N ALA A 127 2.10 16.19 -10.49
CA ALA A 127 1.34 17.42 -10.21
C ALA A 127 1.90 18.64 -10.95
N ILE A 128 3.21 18.84 -10.93
CA ILE A 128 3.89 19.94 -11.64
C ILE A 128 3.72 19.77 -13.16
N LEU A 129 3.89 18.55 -13.69
CA LEU A 129 3.71 18.26 -15.11
C LEU A 129 2.29 18.56 -15.58
N LYS A 130 1.28 18.21 -14.77
CA LYS A 130 -0.12 18.55 -15.04
C LYS A 130 -0.35 20.06 -15.10
N VAL A 131 0.10 20.79 -14.06
CA VAL A 131 -0.16 22.23 -13.94
C VAL A 131 0.59 23.03 -14.99
N ARG A 132 1.88 22.72 -15.23
CA ARG A 132 2.74 23.53 -16.07
C ARG A 132 2.63 23.17 -17.57
N TRP A 133 2.47 21.90 -17.88
CA TRP A 133 2.45 21.42 -19.29
C TRP A 133 1.15 20.75 -19.70
N LYS A 134 0.15 20.71 -18.80
CA LYS A 134 -1.17 20.10 -19.06
C LYS A 134 -1.08 18.64 -19.56
N VAL A 135 -0.05 17.92 -19.14
CA VAL A 135 0.13 16.50 -19.48
C VAL A 135 -0.93 15.65 -18.79
N ASN A 136 -1.31 14.55 -19.42
CA ASN A 136 -2.25 13.60 -18.81
C ASN A 136 -1.65 13.01 -17.52
N GLU A 137 -2.24 13.40 -16.39
CA GLU A 137 -1.77 13.00 -15.06
C GLU A 137 -1.78 11.50 -14.83
N ILE A 138 -2.79 10.78 -15.36
CA ILE A 138 -2.93 9.34 -15.19
C ILE A 138 -1.73 8.61 -15.81
N CYS A 139 -1.39 8.97 -17.05
CA CYS A 139 -0.23 8.38 -17.73
C CYS A 139 1.08 8.63 -16.99
N VAL A 140 1.29 9.87 -16.54
CA VAL A 140 2.51 10.24 -15.78
C VAL A 140 2.57 9.49 -14.45
N CYS A 141 1.46 9.41 -13.72
CA CYS A 141 1.37 8.70 -12.45
C CYS A 141 1.70 7.21 -12.60
N ILE A 142 1.15 6.56 -13.63
CA ILE A 142 1.43 5.14 -13.89
C ILE A 142 2.91 4.93 -14.20
N LEU A 143 3.50 5.74 -15.09
CA LEU A 143 4.92 5.66 -15.41
C LEU A 143 5.80 5.93 -14.18
N ALA A 144 5.48 6.95 -13.39
CA ALA A 144 6.16 7.27 -12.15
C ALA A 144 6.11 6.11 -11.14
N THR A 145 4.99 5.38 -11.05
CA THR A 145 4.86 4.20 -10.20
C THR A 145 5.83 3.09 -10.62
N TYR A 146 5.95 2.82 -11.92
CA TYR A 146 6.92 1.83 -12.40
C TYR A 146 8.36 2.26 -12.11
N VAL A 147 8.69 3.54 -12.33
CA VAL A 147 10.03 4.07 -12.00
C VAL A 147 10.31 3.91 -10.51
N ALA A 148 9.36 4.29 -9.63
CA ALA A 148 9.49 4.12 -8.18
C ALA A 148 9.71 2.65 -7.79
N LYS A 149 8.94 1.73 -8.37
CA LYS A 149 9.05 0.30 -8.12
C LYS A 149 10.43 -0.25 -8.49
N TYR A 150 10.92 0.07 -9.69
CA TYR A 150 12.24 -0.39 -10.12
C TYR A 150 13.38 0.27 -9.35
N LEU A 151 13.26 1.56 -9.03
CA LEU A 151 14.23 2.27 -8.20
C LEU A 151 14.30 1.66 -6.80
N THR A 152 13.16 1.39 -6.17
CA THR A 152 13.10 0.74 -4.85
C THR A 152 13.68 -0.67 -4.91
N SER A 153 13.36 -1.44 -5.95
CA SER A 153 13.94 -2.76 -6.16
C SER A 153 15.46 -2.71 -6.31
N TRP A 154 15.97 -1.76 -7.08
CA TRP A 154 17.41 -1.56 -7.24
C TRP A 154 18.10 -1.18 -5.93
N LEU A 155 17.49 -0.30 -5.13
CA LEU A 155 18.01 0.07 -3.81
C LEU A 155 18.04 -1.12 -2.85
N CYS A 156 16.96 -1.92 -2.83
CA CYS A 156 16.88 -3.11 -1.96
C CYS A 156 17.85 -4.22 -2.36
N ASN A 157 18.16 -4.37 -3.64
CA ASN A 157 19.11 -5.39 -4.12
C ASN A 157 20.57 -4.90 -4.17
N GLY A 158 20.80 -3.59 -4.11
CA GLY A 158 22.10 -2.95 -4.20
C GLY A 158 22.52 -2.25 -2.91
N PRO A 159 22.49 -0.89 -2.87
CA PRO A 159 23.10 -0.12 -1.79
C PRO A 159 22.51 -0.37 -0.41
N MET A 160 21.22 -0.72 -0.34
CA MET A 160 20.49 -0.94 0.91
C MET A 160 20.19 -2.43 1.17
N SER A 161 20.85 -3.34 0.46
CA SER A 161 20.64 -4.78 0.60
C SER A 161 21.17 -5.32 1.92
N ALA A 162 20.35 -6.12 2.62
CA ALA A 162 20.78 -6.88 3.79
C ALA A 162 21.70 -8.07 3.46
N LYS A 163 21.99 -8.35 2.17
CA LYS A 163 22.82 -9.46 1.69
C LYS A 163 22.41 -10.85 2.20
N THR A 164 21.11 -11.03 2.46
CA THR A 164 20.56 -12.29 3.00
C THR A 164 20.09 -13.26 1.93
N GLY A 165 20.32 -12.97 0.63
CA GLY A 165 19.82 -13.78 -0.49
C GLY A 165 18.36 -13.53 -0.86
N ILE A 166 17.62 -12.76 -0.05
CA ILE A 166 16.25 -12.32 -0.30
C ILE A 166 16.29 -10.80 -0.52
N PRO A 167 15.53 -10.24 -1.50
CA PRO A 167 15.44 -8.80 -1.70
C PRO A 167 14.81 -8.11 -0.49
N GLN A 168 15.65 -7.62 0.42
CA GLN A 168 15.20 -6.89 1.61
C GLN A 168 16.23 -5.82 1.99
N THR A 169 15.72 -4.74 2.58
CA THR A 169 16.57 -3.68 3.12
C THR A 169 17.29 -4.12 4.39
N LEU A 170 18.33 -3.39 4.75
CA LEU A 170 18.96 -3.48 6.07
C LEU A 170 17.90 -3.32 7.17
N SER A 171 18.05 -4.05 8.28
CA SER A 171 17.14 -3.92 9.41
C SER A 171 17.24 -2.52 10.01
N VAL A 172 16.10 -1.95 10.37
CA VAL A 172 16.03 -0.69 11.13
C VAL A 172 16.46 -0.92 12.57
N SER A 173 16.94 0.12 13.25
CA SER A 173 17.32 0.07 14.66
C SER A 173 16.13 -0.31 15.54
N GLU A 174 16.38 -1.08 16.61
CA GLU A 174 15.32 -1.60 17.49
C GLU A 174 14.41 -0.52 18.07
N GLY A 175 14.96 0.68 18.34
CA GLY A 175 14.21 1.82 18.86
C GLY A 175 13.13 2.39 17.92
N VAL A 176 13.19 2.07 16.63
CA VAL A 176 12.22 2.52 15.61
C VAL A 176 11.18 1.45 15.29
N MET A 177 11.39 0.23 15.75
CA MET A 177 10.42 -0.83 15.55
C MET A 177 9.15 -0.55 16.36
N LEU A 178 8.03 -0.43 15.67
CA LEU A 178 6.72 -0.33 16.33
C LEU A 178 6.45 -1.59 17.15
N ALA A 179 5.86 -1.41 18.32
CA ALA A 179 5.51 -2.53 19.19
C ALA A 179 4.57 -3.50 18.47
N LYS A 180 4.95 -4.77 18.44
CA LYS A 180 4.10 -5.83 17.88
C LYS A 180 2.94 -6.08 18.83
N ILE A 181 1.75 -5.58 18.47
CA ILE A 181 0.51 -5.73 19.25
C ILE A 181 0.05 -7.20 19.26
N MET A 182 0.25 -7.91 18.16
CA MET A 182 -0.08 -9.32 18.04
C MET A 182 1.16 -10.10 17.62
N ARG A 183 1.67 -10.94 18.53
CA ARG A 183 2.71 -11.92 18.21
C ARG A 183 2.04 -13.26 17.89
N PRO A 184 2.51 -13.98 16.84
CA PRO A 184 2.14 -15.39 16.72
C PRO A 184 2.61 -16.09 17.98
N SER A 185 1.74 -16.85 18.62
CA SER A 185 2.14 -17.78 19.68
C SER A 185 3.11 -18.79 19.05
N GLN A 186 4.31 -18.87 19.61
CA GLN A 186 5.23 -19.96 19.31
C GLN A 186 4.60 -21.30 19.65
#